data_11dad1566843caf8c0ee8bcf0458b936
#
_entry.id   11dad1566843caf8c0ee8bcf0458b936
#
_cell.length_a   1.000
_cell.length_b   1.000
_cell.length_c   1.000
_cell.angle_alpha   90.00
_cell.angle_beta   90.00
_cell.angle_gamma   90.00
#
_symmetry.space_group_name_H-M   'P 1'
#
loop_
_entity.id
_entity.type
_entity.pdbx_description
1 polymer ?
#
loop_
_entity_poly.entity_id
_entity_poly.type
_entity_poly.pdbx_seq_one_letter_code
_entity_poly.pdbx_strand_id
1 'polypeptide(L)'
;EALMRLAEEGLVELVPGKGARVRVFAPEEVEEVYGVRALLEGEAAREAALRATPWELAELERLLQAIDEALREDYPEQMRRDLEFHRALVRLSGNRTLYRLYEDLLATLALARSALPTLSQDEATRREHRAILEALLHRDPEGARRAVEAHVFRFRDLVVGRLRKEGG
;
A
#
# COMPACT_ATOMS: atom_id res chain seq x y z
N GLU A 1 -11.86 21.57 -14.08
CA GLU A 1 -12.31 20.17 -14.19
C GLU A 1 -11.38 19.21 -13.43
N ALA A 2 -10.05 19.21 -13.68
CA ALA A 2 -9.10 18.33 -12.98
C ALA A 2 -9.09 18.52 -11.44
N LEU A 3 -9.10 19.76 -10.95
CA LEU A 3 -9.17 20.04 -9.50
C LEU A 3 -10.48 19.59 -8.87
N MET A 4 -11.60 19.71 -9.59
CA MET A 4 -12.90 19.22 -9.11
C MET A 4 -12.87 17.70 -8.92
N ARG A 5 -12.31 16.98 -9.89
CA ARG A 5 -12.15 15.54 -9.81
C ARG A 5 -11.27 15.11 -8.63
N LEU A 6 -10.13 15.77 -8.43
CA LEU A 6 -9.27 15.51 -7.27
C LEU A 6 -9.95 15.82 -5.93
N ALA A 7 -10.86 16.81 -5.91
CA ALA A 7 -11.65 17.13 -4.72
C ALA A 7 -12.74 16.05 -4.47
N GLU A 8 -13.38 15.55 -5.51
CA GLU A 8 -14.33 14.43 -5.41
C GLU A 8 -13.65 13.14 -4.92
N GLU A 9 -12.41 12.92 -5.33
CA GLU A 9 -11.56 11.82 -4.85
C GLU A 9 -10.99 12.07 -3.43
N GLY A 10 -11.25 13.25 -2.83
CA GLY A 10 -10.80 13.60 -1.49
C GLY A 10 -9.29 13.84 -1.35
N LEU A 11 -8.58 14.12 -2.46
CA LEU A 11 -7.14 14.36 -2.48
C LEU A 11 -6.76 15.83 -2.30
N VAL A 12 -7.67 16.72 -2.63
CA VAL A 12 -7.52 18.17 -2.45
C VAL A 12 -8.77 18.76 -1.81
N GLU A 13 -8.59 19.87 -1.12
CA GLU A 13 -9.66 20.69 -0.57
C GLU A 13 -9.79 21.97 -1.40
N LEU A 14 -11.00 22.25 -1.88
CA LEU A 14 -11.29 23.53 -2.56
C LEU A 14 -11.48 24.64 -1.52
N VAL A 15 -10.68 25.68 -1.62
CA VAL A 15 -10.72 26.84 -0.72
C VAL A 15 -11.34 28.03 -1.46
N PRO A 16 -12.54 28.49 -1.06
CA PRO A 16 -13.20 29.61 -1.72
C PRO A 16 -12.29 30.84 -1.86
N GLY A 17 -12.14 31.32 -3.09
CA GLY A 17 -11.30 32.50 -3.41
C GLY A 17 -9.79 32.27 -3.33
N LYS A 18 -9.32 31.05 -3.01
CA LYS A 18 -7.88 30.73 -2.85
C LYS A 18 -7.43 29.53 -3.69
N GLY A 19 -8.35 28.88 -4.41
CA GLY A 19 -8.04 27.72 -5.26
C GLY A 19 -8.18 26.38 -4.54
N ALA A 20 -7.15 25.53 -4.60
CA ALA A 20 -7.15 24.21 -3.97
C ALA A 20 -5.87 24.00 -3.17
N ARG A 21 -5.95 23.22 -2.11
CA ARG A 21 -4.79 22.73 -1.34
C ARG A 21 -4.79 21.20 -1.29
N VAL A 22 -3.62 20.61 -1.24
CA VAL A 22 -3.47 19.17 -1.00
C VAL A 22 -4.01 18.85 0.38
N ARG A 23 -4.82 17.81 0.47
CA ARG A 23 -5.39 17.37 1.76
C ARG A 23 -4.30 16.81 2.66
N VAL A 24 -4.39 17.14 3.94
CA VAL A 24 -3.59 16.53 5.00
C VAL A 24 -4.53 15.62 5.79
N PHE A 25 -4.17 14.36 5.94
CA PHE A 25 -4.97 13.40 6.68
C PHE A 25 -4.79 13.56 8.18
N ALA A 26 -5.88 13.47 8.93
CA ALA A 26 -5.80 13.28 10.38
C ALA A 26 -5.29 11.87 10.71
N PRO A 27 -4.61 11.66 11.85
CA PRO A 27 -4.14 10.32 12.25
C PRO A 27 -5.25 9.26 12.24
N GLU A 28 -6.44 9.62 12.68
CA GLU A 28 -7.62 8.74 12.73
C GLU A 28 -8.08 8.31 11.32
N GLU A 29 -8.05 9.21 10.36
CA GLU A 29 -8.39 8.90 8.97
C GLU A 29 -7.37 7.93 8.35
N VAL A 30 -6.10 8.06 8.70
CA VAL A 30 -5.06 7.12 8.28
C VAL A 30 -5.31 5.74 8.89
N GLU A 31 -5.67 5.66 10.17
CA GLU A 31 -6.03 4.41 10.83
C GLU A 31 -7.18 3.70 10.10
N GLU A 32 -8.23 4.43 9.71
CA GLU A 32 -9.37 3.90 8.96
C GLU A 32 -8.96 3.38 7.57
N VAL A 33 -8.24 4.18 6.80
CA VAL A 33 -7.79 3.83 5.44
C VAL A 33 -6.89 2.59 5.47
N TYR A 34 -5.94 2.52 6.40
CA TYR A 34 -5.07 1.36 6.54
C TYR A 34 -5.80 0.13 7.09
N GLY A 35 -6.85 0.30 7.89
CA GLY A 35 -7.74 -0.79 8.29
C GLY A 35 -8.43 -1.44 7.09
N VAL A 36 -8.99 -0.63 6.19
CA VAL A 36 -9.59 -1.12 4.93
C VAL A 36 -8.53 -1.76 4.03
N ARG A 37 -7.34 -1.16 3.92
CA ARG A 37 -6.21 -1.71 3.19
C ARG A 37 -5.86 -3.12 3.68
N ALA A 38 -5.72 -3.30 5.00
CA ALA A 38 -5.39 -4.59 5.60
C ALA A 38 -6.43 -5.67 5.27
N LEU A 39 -7.72 -5.32 5.31
CA LEU A 39 -8.79 -6.23 4.94
C LEU A 39 -8.72 -6.66 3.48
N LEU A 40 -8.54 -5.71 2.56
CA LEU A 40 -8.50 -5.99 1.12
C LEU A 40 -7.25 -6.78 0.73
N GLU A 41 -6.08 -6.33 1.16
CA GLU A 41 -4.82 -7.00 0.83
C GLU A 41 -4.68 -8.35 1.54
N GLY A 42 -5.12 -8.45 2.80
CA GLY A 42 -5.09 -9.70 3.55
C GLY A 42 -5.95 -10.79 2.90
N GLU A 43 -7.19 -10.45 2.51
CA GLU A 43 -8.04 -11.38 1.78
C GLU A 43 -7.47 -11.71 0.40
N ALA A 44 -6.93 -10.70 -0.31
CA ALA A 44 -6.28 -10.95 -1.59
C ALA A 44 -5.10 -11.90 -1.48
N ALA A 45 -4.24 -11.75 -0.47
CA ALA A 45 -3.12 -12.64 -0.22
C ALA A 45 -3.58 -14.07 0.10
N ARG A 46 -4.63 -14.23 0.91
CA ARG A 46 -5.25 -15.53 1.21
C ARG A 46 -5.70 -16.23 -0.07
N GLU A 47 -6.44 -15.53 -0.93
CA GLU A 47 -6.90 -16.07 -2.22
C GLU A 47 -5.74 -16.35 -3.19
N ALA A 48 -4.74 -15.46 -3.23
CA ALA A 48 -3.54 -15.64 -4.07
C ALA A 48 -2.77 -16.90 -3.67
N ALA A 49 -2.61 -17.18 -2.38
CA ALA A 49 -1.95 -18.39 -1.90
C ALA A 49 -2.62 -19.68 -2.41
N LEU A 50 -3.95 -19.65 -2.60
CA LEU A 50 -4.73 -20.79 -3.08
C LEU A 50 -4.65 -21.00 -4.60
N ARG A 51 -4.52 -19.91 -5.38
CA ARG A 51 -4.75 -19.97 -6.83
C ARG A 51 -3.64 -19.44 -7.74
N ALA A 52 -2.72 -18.61 -7.23
CA ALA A 52 -1.67 -18.03 -8.06
C ALA A 52 -0.82 -19.13 -8.71
N THR A 53 -0.54 -18.97 -9.99
CA THR A 53 0.32 -19.89 -10.75
C THR A 53 1.80 -19.67 -10.38
N PRO A 54 2.68 -20.65 -10.60
CA PRO A 54 4.12 -20.47 -10.39
C PRO A 54 4.70 -19.31 -11.20
N TRP A 55 4.18 -19.06 -12.40
CA TRP A 55 4.63 -17.94 -13.23
C TRP A 55 4.24 -16.58 -12.61
N GLU A 56 3.03 -16.46 -12.11
CA GLU A 56 2.55 -15.25 -11.43
C GLU A 56 3.33 -14.97 -10.14
N LEU A 57 3.69 -16.01 -9.39
CA LEU A 57 4.53 -15.86 -8.20
C LEU A 57 5.96 -15.44 -8.56
N ALA A 58 6.52 -15.97 -9.66
CA ALA A 58 7.83 -15.53 -10.16
C ALA A 58 7.80 -14.06 -10.62
N GLU A 59 6.68 -13.59 -11.18
CA GLU A 59 6.48 -12.18 -11.51
C GLU A 59 6.45 -11.31 -10.25
N LEU A 60 5.73 -11.75 -9.21
CA LEU A 60 5.68 -11.05 -7.93
C LEU A 60 7.06 -10.98 -7.26
N GLU A 61 7.87 -12.04 -7.36
CA GLU A 61 9.25 -12.05 -6.88
C GLU A 61 10.12 -11.03 -7.62
N ARG A 62 9.96 -10.88 -8.95
CA ARG A 62 10.67 -9.85 -9.73
C ARG A 62 10.29 -8.44 -9.29
N LEU A 63 9.03 -8.19 -8.97
CA LEU A 63 8.60 -6.91 -8.43
C LEU A 63 9.23 -6.63 -7.05
N LEU A 64 9.36 -7.66 -6.21
CA LEU A 64 10.06 -7.54 -4.93
C LEU A 64 11.54 -7.21 -5.12
N GLN A 65 12.23 -7.84 -6.06
CA GLN A 65 13.62 -7.51 -6.42
C GLN A 65 13.74 -6.06 -6.90
N ALA A 66 12.78 -5.59 -7.70
CA ALA A 66 12.75 -4.20 -8.17
C ALA A 66 12.60 -3.18 -7.02
N ILE A 67 11.93 -3.54 -5.92
CA ILE A 67 11.89 -2.71 -4.70
C ILE A 67 13.29 -2.63 -4.09
N ASP A 68 14.00 -3.76 -3.96
CA ASP A 68 15.35 -3.80 -3.41
C ASP A 68 16.35 -2.98 -4.26
N GLU A 69 16.20 -2.99 -5.58
CA GLU A 69 17.00 -2.20 -6.51
C GLU A 69 16.71 -0.70 -6.38
N ALA A 70 15.43 -0.33 -6.21
CA ALA A 70 15.00 1.06 -6.07
C ALA A 70 15.45 1.73 -4.75
N LEU A 71 16.08 1.00 -3.83
CA LEU A 71 16.64 1.59 -2.60
C LEU A 71 17.74 2.63 -2.86
N ARG A 72 18.30 2.65 -4.06
CA ARG A 72 19.29 3.64 -4.52
C ARG A 72 18.66 4.82 -5.22
N GLU A 73 17.37 4.75 -5.50
CA GLU A 73 16.58 5.77 -6.18
C GLU A 73 15.96 6.74 -5.16
N ASP A 74 15.31 7.78 -5.68
CA ASP A 74 14.57 8.69 -4.83
C ASP A 74 13.31 8.04 -4.22
N TYR A 75 12.76 8.65 -3.18
CA TYR A 75 11.61 8.13 -2.47
C TYR A 75 10.35 7.95 -3.34
N PRO A 76 9.98 8.85 -4.28
CA PRO A 76 8.86 8.63 -5.18
C PRO A 76 8.97 7.34 -5.98
N GLU A 77 10.15 6.99 -6.49
CA GLU A 77 10.37 5.75 -7.23
C GLU A 77 10.26 4.52 -6.32
N GLN A 78 10.82 4.58 -5.11
CA GLN A 78 10.68 3.52 -4.12
C GLN A 78 9.22 3.26 -3.78
N MET A 79 8.44 4.31 -3.52
CA MET A 79 7.01 4.21 -3.24
C MET A 79 6.24 3.64 -4.43
N ARG A 80 6.60 4.03 -5.65
CA ARG A 80 5.96 3.50 -6.87
C ARG A 80 6.17 2.00 -7.01
N ARG A 81 7.39 1.49 -6.79
CA ARG A 81 7.71 0.06 -6.83
C ARG A 81 6.98 -0.74 -5.77
N ASP A 82 6.93 -0.21 -4.56
CA ASP A 82 6.21 -0.82 -3.46
C ASP A 82 4.69 -0.94 -3.77
N LEU A 83 4.07 0.13 -4.27
CA LEU A 83 2.67 0.10 -4.69
C LEU A 83 2.42 -0.87 -5.86
N GLU A 84 3.36 -1.00 -6.80
CA GLU A 84 3.28 -1.99 -7.88
C GLU A 84 3.26 -3.43 -7.36
N PHE A 85 4.12 -3.75 -6.39
CA PHE A 85 4.13 -5.07 -5.74
C PHE A 85 2.78 -5.37 -5.08
N HIS A 86 2.28 -4.47 -4.25
CA HIS A 86 1.00 -4.66 -3.58
C HIS A 86 -0.19 -4.75 -4.56
N ARG A 87 -0.18 -3.93 -5.61
CA ARG A 87 -1.18 -4.00 -6.68
C ARG A 87 -1.16 -5.35 -7.39
N ALA A 88 0.03 -5.86 -7.70
CA ALA A 88 0.18 -7.19 -8.31
C ALA A 88 -0.33 -8.29 -7.38
N LEU A 89 0.03 -8.25 -6.09
CA LEU A 89 -0.47 -9.18 -5.08
C LEU A 89 -2.00 -9.22 -5.06
N VAL A 90 -2.65 -8.04 -5.00
CA VAL A 90 -4.12 -7.96 -4.98
C VAL A 90 -4.73 -8.53 -6.26
N ARG A 91 -4.09 -8.31 -7.41
CA ARG A 91 -4.54 -8.88 -8.69
C ARG A 91 -4.52 -10.41 -8.70
N LEU A 92 -3.55 -11.04 -8.03
CA LEU A 92 -3.42 -12.49 -7.92
C LEU A 92 -4.58 -13.15 -7.19
N SER A 93 -5.37 -12.40 -6.42
CA SER A 93 -6.62 -12.91 -5.82
C SER A 93 -7.63 -13.39 -6.87
N GLY A 94 -7.55 -12.89 -8.12
CA GLY A 94 -8.54 -13.13 -9.17
C GLY A 94 -9.90 -12.49 -8.89
N ASN A 95 -10.06 -11.80 -7.77
CA ASN A 95 -11.30 -11.10 -7.40
C ASN A 95 -11.32 -9.70 -7.99
N ARG A 96 -12.02 -9.53 -9.12
CA ARG A 96 -12.10 -8.26 -9.84
C ARG A 96 -12.73 -7.13 -9.01
N THR A 97 -13.70 -7.45 -8.17
CA THR A 97 -14.36 -6.44 -7.33
C THR A 97 -13.44 -5.96 -6.23
N LEU A 98 -12.74 -6.88 -5.56
CA LEU A 98 -11.73 -6.55 -4.55
C LEU A 98 -10.59 -5.70 -5.17
N TYR A 99 -10.10 -6.09 -6.35
CA TYR A 99 -9.07 -5.33 -7.06
C TYR A 99 -9.52 -3.89 -7.37
N ARG A 100 -10.77 -3.70 -7.84
CA ARG A 100 -11.31 -2.36 -8.11
C ARG A 100 -11.40 -1.50 -6.85
N LEU A 101 -11.92 -2.06 -5.75
CA LEU A 101 -11.97 -1.34 -4.47
C LEU A 101 -10.56 -0.95 -3.97
N TYR A 102 -9.58 -1.81 -4.21
CA TYR A 102 -8.19 -1.51 -3.89
C TYR A 102 -7.62 -0.38 -4.76
N GLU A 103 -7.89 -0.39 -6.08
CA GLU A 103 -7.47 0.70 -6.99
C GLU A 103 -8.06 2.05 -6.57
N ASP A 104 -9.33 2.08 -6.15
CA ASP A 104 -9.98 3.30 -5.66
C ASP A 104 -9.30 3.83 -4.37
N LEU A 105 -8.68 2.95 -3.58
CA LEU A 105 -7.97 3.32 -2.36
C LEU A 105 -6.55 3.82 -2.61
N LEU A 106 -5.91 3.45 -3.73
CA LEU A 106 -4.49 3.68 -3.99
C LEU A 106 -4.08 5.16 -3.98
N ALA A 107 -4.89 6.06 -4.54
CA ALA A 107 -4.59 7.49 -4.57
C ALA A 107 -4.53 8.06 -3.14
N THR A 108 -5.49 7.66 -2.29
CA THR A 108 -5.54 8.02 -0.87
C THR A 108 -4.33 7.48 -0.12
N LEU A 109 -3.95 6.22 -0.36
CA LEU A 109 -2.77 5.60 0.25
C LEU A 109 -1.48 6.29 -0.17
N ALA A 110 -1.32 6.62 -1.46
CA ALA A 110 -0.15 7.31 -1.97
C ALA A 110 0.00 8.69 -1.31
N LEU A 111 -1.11 9.43 -1.17
CA LEU A 111 -1.10 10.74 -0.52
C LEU A 111 -0.80 10.61 0.99
N ALA A 112 -1.42 9.68 1.70
CA ALA A 112 -1.14 9.44 3.12
C ALA A 112 0.34 9.07 3.36
N ARG A 113 0.93 8.25 2.48
CA ARG A 113 2.34 7.84 2.55
C ARG A 113 3.33 8.95 2.18
N SER A 114 2.92 9.96 1.42
CA SER A 114 3.81 11.07 1.04
C SER A 114 4.35 11.86 2.24
N ALA A 115 3.73 11.74 3.41
CA ALA A 115 4.25 12.27 4.68
C ALA A 115 5.50 11.53 5.21
N LEU A 116 5.89 10.39 4.60
CA LEU A 116 6.97 9.53 5.08
C LEU A 116 8.10 9.37 4.05
N PRO A 117 9.07 10.30 3.99
CA PRO A 117 10.06 10.30 2.90
C PRO A 117 11.13 9.18 2.95
N THR A 118 11.18 8.34 3.98
CA THR A 118 12.34 7.44 4.19
C THR A 118 12.02 6.01 4.62
N LEU A 119 10.76 5.60 4.76
CA LEU A 119 10.41 4.33 5.41
C LEU A 119 10.51 3.08 4.53
N SER A 120 10.55 3.20 3.22
CA SER A 120 10.71 2.05 2.32
C SER A 120 12.12 1.45 2.35
N GLN A 121 13.11 2.15 2.92
CA GLN A 121 14.50 1.70 3.04
C GLN A 121 14.76 0.82 4.27
N ASP A 122 13.77 0.64 5.14
CA ASP A 122 13.93 -0.15 6.35
C ASP A 122 14.07 -1.64 6.02
N GLU A 123 15.09 -2.28 6.59
CA GLU A 123 15.30 -3.73 6.47
C GLU A 123 14.09 -4.53 6.99
N ALA A 124 13.33 -4.00 7.93
CA ALA A 124 12.09 -4.60 8.39
C ALA A 124 11.06 -4.71 7.26
N THR A 125 10.91 -3.67 6.45
CA THR A 125 10.02 -3.67 5.26
C THR A 125 10.40 -4.79 4.28
N ARG A 126 11.69 -4.95 4.01
CA ARG A 126 12.19 -6.03 3.13
C ARG A 126 11.89 -7.42 3.68
N ARG A 127 12.11 -7.63 4.98
CA ARG A 127 11.79 -8.90 5.63
C ARG A 127 10.30 -9.21 5.57
N GLU A 128 9.45 -8.21 5.77
CA GLU A 128 8.00 -8.36 5.70
C GLU A 128 7.52 -8.72 4.30
N HIS A 129 8.01 -8.03 3.26
CA HIS A 129 7.68 -8.36 1.88
C HIS A 129 8.13 -9.79 1.51
N ARG A 130 9.32 -10.22 1.97
CA ARG A 130 9.76 -11.61 1.78
C ARG A 130 8.87 -12.61 2.49
N ALA A 131 8.45 -12.32 3.73
CA ALA A 131 7.54 -13.19 4.46
C ALA A 131 6.19 -13.36 3.74
N ILE A 132 5.68 -12.30 3.11
CA ILE A 132 4.48 -12.37 2.27
C ILE A 132 4.72 -13.35 1.10
N LEU A 133 5.80 -13.14 0.34
CA LEU A 133 6.11 -13.99 -0.81
C LEU A 133 6.35 -15.45 -0.40
N GLU A 134 7.08 -15.70 0.68
CA GLU A 134 7.32 -17.04 1.23
C GLU A 134 6.02 -17.77 1.57
N ALA A 135 5.08 -17.09 2.25
CA ALA A 135 3.79 -17.67 2.57
C ALA A 135 2.98 -18.05 1.30
N LEU A 136 3.05 -17.22 0.26
CA LEU A 136 2.44 -17.53 -1.05
C LEU A 136 3.10 -18.73 -1.72
N LEU A 137 4.43 -18.81 -1.72
CA LEU A 137 5.19 -19.93 -2.29
C LEU A 137 4.90 -21.25 -1.58
N HIS A 138 4.73 -21.22 -0.25
CA HIS A 138 4.37 -22.38 0.57
C HIS A 138 2.87 -22.72 0.53
N ARG A 139 2.06 -21.96 -0.24
CA ARG A 139 0.61 -22.18 -0.30
C ARG A 139 -0.06 -22.12 1.08
N ASP A 140 0.41 -21.21 1.94
CA ASP A 140 -0.16 -20.95 3.26
C ASP A 140 -1.10 -19.73 3.22
N PRO A 141 -2.42 -19.91 3.02
CA PRO A 141 -3.35 -18.80 2.88
C PRO A 141 -3.47 -17.94 4.14
N GLU A 142 -3.49 -18.57 5.30
CA GLU A 142 -3.60 -17.83 6.57
C GLU A 142 -2.27 -17.16 6.95
N GLY A 143 -1.14 -17.79 6.63
CA GLY A 143 0.18 -17.19 6.78
C GLY A 143 0.36 -15.95 5.88
N ALA A 144 -0.07 -16.03 4.61
CA ALA A 144 -0.02 -14.93 3.66
C ALA A 144 -0.89 -13.75 4.14
N ARG A 145 -2.12 -14.04 4.60
CA ARG A 145 -3.01 -13.03 5.19
C ARG A 145 -2.36 -12.32 6.38
N ARG A 146 -1.89 -13.09 7.37
CA ARG A 146 -1.25 -12.52 8.57
C ARG A 146 0.00 -11.70 8.23
N ALA A 147 0.82 -12.16 7.29
CA ALA A 147 2.03 -11.45 6.88
C ALA A 147 1.69 -10.08 6.27
N VAL A 148 0.67 -10.01 5.41
CA VAL A 148 0.20 -8.76 4.81
C VAL A 148 -0.41 -7.83 5.86
N GLU A 149 -1.29 -8.34 6.71
CA GLU A 149 -1.92 -7.53 7.77
C GLU A 149 -0.88 -6.92 8.71
N ALA A 150 0.12 -7.71 9.14
CA ALA A 150 1.20 -7.23 9.99
C ALA A 150 2.01 -6.12 9.32
N HIS A 151 2.38 -6.30 8.04
CA HIS A 151 3.07 -5.31 7.23
C HIS A 151 2.27 -4.00 7.12
N VAL A 152 0.99 -4.10 6.76
CA VAL A 152 0.11 -2.93 6.58
C VAL A 152 -0.08 -2.16 7.88
N PHE A 153 -0.30 -2.86 9.00
CA PHE A 153 -0.47 -2.22 10.30
C PHE A 153 0.80 -1.58 10.82
N ARG A 154 1.98 -2.17 10.58
CA ARG A 154 3.23 -1.50 10.92
C ARG A 154 3.39 -0.17 10.16
N PHE A 155 3.10 -0.15 8.85
CA PHE A 155 3.12 1.09 8.07
C PHE A 155 2.10 2.12 8.57
N ARG A 156 0.88 1.69 8.90
CA ARG A 156 -0.10 2.56 9.56
C ARG A 156 0.51 3.26 10.78
N ASP A 157 1.09 2.49 11.69
CA ASP A 157 1.62 3.00 12.95
C ASP A 157 2.78 4.00 12.73
N LEU A 158 3.58 3.77 11.69
CA LEU A 158 4.65 4.70 11.31
C LEU A 158 4.07 6.02 10.76
N VAL A 159 3.08 5.97 9.87
CA VAL A 159 2.41 7.17 9.32
C VAL A 159 1.73 7.95 10.43
N VAL A 160 0.91 7.28 11.24
CA VAL A 160 0.20 7.90 12.37
C VAL A 160 1.17 8.52 13.37
N GLY A 161 2.24 7.79 13.71
CA GLY A 161 3.27 8.30 14.62
C GLY A 161 3.98 9.55 14.10
N ARG A 162 4.18 9.66 12.79
CA ARG A 162 4.74 10.84 12.14
C ARG A 162 3.77 12.02 12.20
N LEU A 163 2.53 11.81 11.78
CA LEU A 163 1.51 12.89 11.78
C LEU A 163 1.27 13.46 13.18
N ARG A 164 1.24 12.62 14.22
CA ARG A 164 1.10 13.08 15.61
C ARG A 164 2.27 13.93 16.09
N LYS A 165 3.47 13.70 15.58
CA LYS A 165 4.66 14.52 15.93
C LYS A 165 4.69 15.86 15.19
N GLU A 166 4.11 15.94 14.00
CA GLU A 166 4.07 17.18 13.19
C GLU A 166 2.87 18.09 13.56
N GLY A 167 1.83 17.53 14.18
CA GLY A 167 0.62 18.26 14.58
C GLY A 167 0.64 18.81 16.02
N GLY A 168 1.69 18.53 16.80
CA GLY A 168 1.93 19.06 18.15
C GLY A 168 3.07 20.07 18.15
#